data_3add2a267457d8ef6d81ec272de23f86
#
_entry.id   3add2a267457d8ef6d81ec272de23f86
#
_cell.length_a   1.000
_cell.length_b   1.000
_cell.length_c   1.000
_cell.angle_alpha   90.00
_cell.angle_beta   90.00
_cell.angle_gamma   90.00
#
_symmetry.space_group_name_H-M   'P 1'
#
loop_
_entity.id
_entity.type
_entity.pdbx_description
1 polymer ?
#
loop_
_entity_poly.entity_id
_entity_poly.type
_entity_poly.pdbx_seq_one_letter_code
_entity_poly.pdbx_strand_id
1 'polypeptide(L)'
;MDKFSGTIGMILAKNKELNEEFVDCLNHTGSPKDFRSKWVVMVQKHDLEGNEHFQHLYHIRQSFIPAYYMHSFFPFLQSTQRSEGFNALLKKYVNPNLSVLQFVRQYQNIQEKCLVAQDGQDFRTAENERRRWSRHPLEKHASTVYTKNMFYKFSKEFEKTAEYDVKPVGQFQYWVEPNNNFVYGYGKRNYLVTAIEEEESYCCECSKFDRDVIICCHIMGVMVRMGVKLIPESYILKRWMQQAITSDTYQVKNV
;
A
#
# COMPACT_ATOMS: atom_id res chain seq x y z
N MET A 1 -2.29 25.35 -3.81
CA MET A 1 -3.12 24.13 -3.97
C MET A 1 -4.54 24.28 -3.39
N ASP A 2 -4.79 25.23 -2.52
CA ASP A 2 -6.00 25.23 -1.67
C ASP A 2 -7.32 25.73 -2.30
N LYS A 3 -7.29 26.47 -3.40
CA LYS A 3 -8.53 26.94 -4.06
C LYS A 3 -9.20 25.87 -4.95
N PHE A 4 -8.43 24.96 -5.53
CA PHE A 4 -8.97 23.93 -6.42
C PHE A 4 -9.64 22.78 -5.64
N SER A 5 -9.10 22.38 -4.49
CA SER A 5 -9.67 21.30 -3.68
C SER A 5 -11.04 21.65 -3.11
N GLY A 6 -11.28 22.91 -2.75
CA GLY A 6 -12.55 23.38 -2.22
C GLY A 6 -13.70 23.31 -3.24
N THR A 7 -13.44 23.68 -4.50
CA THR A 7 -14.49 23.72 -5.55
C THR A 7 -14.89 22.32 -6.00
N ILE A 8 -13.91 21.43 -6.23
CA ILE A 8 -14.18 20.03 -6.58
C ILE A 8 -14.91 19.32 -5.43
N GLY A 9 -14.46 19.52 -4.18
CA GLY A 9 -15.13 18.98 -3.01
C GLY A 9 -16.60 19.38 -2.90
N MET A 10 -16.94 20.63 -3.25
CA MET A 10 -18.34 21.08 -3.28
C MET A 10 -19.17 20.42 -4.39
N ILE A 11 -18.58 20.16 -5.56
CA ILE A 11 -19.26 19.46 -6.66
C ILE A 11 -19.52 18.01 -6.27
N LEU A 12 -18.51 17.32 -5.73
CA LEU A 12 -18.60 15.94 -5.29
C LEU A 12 -19.57 15.74 -4.10
N ALA A 13 -19.60 16.69 -3.17
CA ALA A 13 -20.51 16.64 -2.02
C ALA A 13 -21.99 16.76 -2.41
N LYS A 14 -22.28 17.44 -3.53
CA LYS A 14 -23.66 17.61 -4.02
C LYS A 14 -24.18 16.39 -4.78
N ASN A 15 -23.31 15.55 -5.32
CA ASN A 15 -23.69 14.39 -6.11
C ASN A 15 -22.95 13.14 -5.60
N LYS A 16 -23.67 12.32 -4.84
CA LYS A 16 -23.12 11.09 -4.23
C LYS A 16 -22.65 10.08 -5.28
N GLU A 17 -23.40 9.91 -6.37
CA GLU A 17 -23.05 8.99 -7.45
C GLU A 17 -21.75 9.43 -8.15
N LEU A 18 -21.63 10.73 -8.48
CA LEU A 18 -20.39 11.30 -9.03
C LEU A 18 -19.21 11.07 -8.08
N ASN A 19 -19.41 11.28 -6.78
CA ASN A 19 -18.34 11.09 -5.79
C ASN A 19 -17.88 9.62 -5.74
N GLU A 20 -18.80 8.68 -5.77
CA GLU A 20 -18.47 7.24 -5.79
C GLU A 20 -17.72 6.87 -7.07
N GLU A 21 -18.18 7.32 -8.24
CA GLU A 21 -17.51 7.09 -9.52
C GLU A 21 -16.15 7.78 -9.60
N PHE A 22 -16.02 8.99 -9.06
CA PHE A 22 -14.77 9.72 -9.00
C PHE A 22 -13.74 8.99 -8.14
N VAL A 23 -14.12 8.54 -6.94
CA VAL A 23 -13.27 7.76 -6.04
C VAL A 23 -12.87 6.43 -6.68
N ASP A 24 -13.81 5.72 -7.34
CA ASP A 24 -13.53 4.49 -8.07
C ASP A 24 -12.54 4.71 -9.22
N CYS A 25 -12.76 5.77 -10.00
CA CYS A 25 -11.88 6.13 -11.11
C CYS A 25 -10.46 6.45 -10.64
N LEU A 26 -10.30 7.18 -9.51
CA LEU A 26 -8.98 7.55 -9.00
C LEU A 26 -8.23 6.38 -8.36
N ASN A 27 -8.92 5.58 -7.55
CA ASN A 27 -8.26 4.63 -6.65
C ASN A 27 -8.30 3.17 -7.12
N HIS A 28 -9.26 2.81 -7.99
CA HIS A 28 -9.52 1.41 -8.34
C HIS A 28 -9.29 1.08 -9.82
N THR A 29 -8.60 1.96 -10.54
CA THR A 29 -8.15 1.68 -11.90
C THR A 29 -6.80 0.96 -11.90
N GLY A 30 -6.71 -0.10 -12.72
CA GLY A 30 -5.51 -0.96 -12.74
C GLY A 30 -4.47 -0.56 -13.79
N SER A 31 -4.79 0.38 -14.66
CA SER A 31 -3.87 0.85 -15.70
C SER A 31 -4.21 2.28 -16.14
N PRO A 32 -3.24 3.00 -16.75
CA PRO A 32 -3.50 4.31 -17.35
C PRO A 32 -4.59 4.29 -18.43
N LYS A 33 -4.76 3.16 -19.13
CA LYS A 33 -5.81 3.00 -20.16
C LYS A 33 -7.17 2.89 -19.49
N ASP A 34 -7.29 2.07 -18.47
CA ASP A 34 -8.51 1.87 -17.69
C ASP A 34 -8.96 3.19 -17.04
N PHE A 35 -8.03 3.91 -16.41
CA PHE A 35 -8.29 5.25 -15.87
C PHE A 35 -8.88 6.20 -16.91
N ARG A 36 -8.24 6.31 -18.08
CA ARG A 36 -8.72 7.21 -19.14
C ARG A 36 -10.14 6.86 -19.61
N SER A 37 -10.42 5.56 -19.80
CA SER A 37 -11.75 5.11 -20.22
C SER A 37 -12.81 5.44 -19.18
N LYS A 38 -12.57 5.13 -17.89
CA LYS A 38 -13.51 5.46 -16.81
C LYS A 38 -13.70 6.96 -16.62
N TRP A 39 -12.61 7.73 -16.73
CA TRP A 39 -12.66 9.19 -16.62
C TRP A 39 -13.56 9.81 -17.68
N VAL A 40 -13.41 9.41 -18.94
CA VAL A 40 -14.24 9.94 -20.05
C VAL A 40 -15.70 9.61 -19.81
N VAL A 41 -16.03 8.37 -19.46
CA VAL A 41 -17.41 7.94 -19.20
C VAL A 41 -18.02 8.75 -18.04
N MET A 42 -17.30 8.91 -16.94
CA MET A 42 -17.76 9.68 -15.78
C MET A 42 -18.00 11.15 -16.13
N VAL A 43 -17.05 11.81 -16.82
CA VAL A 43 -17.13 13.23 -17.17
C VAL A 43 -18.29 13.47 -18.12
N GLN A 44 -18.52 12.59 -19.12
CA GLN A 44 -19.66 12.66 -20.05
C GLN A 44 -20.99 12.45 -19.33
N LYS A 45 -21.08 11.43 -18.49
CA LYS A 45 -22.31 11.10 -17.74
C LYS A 45 -22.81 12.25 -16.85
N HIS A 46 -21.89 13.03 -16.32
CA HIS A 46 -22.20 14.12 -15.38
C HIS A 46 -22.04 15.53 -15.96
N ASP A 47 -21.95 15.64 -17.30
CA ASP A 47 -21.83 16.91 -18.03
C ASP A 47 -20.68 17.81 -17.52
N LEU A 48 -19.52 17.20 -17.20
CA LEU A 48 -18.36 17.91 -16.63
C LEU A 48 -17.26 18.21 -17.67
N GLU A 49 -17.50 17.99 -18.97
CA GLU A 49 -16.51 18.17 -20.04
C GLU A 49 -15.99 19.63 -20.09
N GLY A 50 -16.87 20.61 -19.87
CA GLY A 50 -16.53 22.03 -19.83
C GLY A 50 -15.98 22.52 -18.49
N ASN A 51 -15.86 21.68 -17.48
CA ASN A 51 -15.44 22.11 -16.15
C ASN A 51 -13.91 22.23 -16.06
N GLU A 52 -13.41 23.45 -15.87
CA GLU A 52 -11.97 23.76 -15.81
C GLU A 52 -11.22 22.96 -14.73
N HIS A 53 -11.87 22.66 -13.59
CA HIS A 53 -11.24 21.93 -12.49
C HIS A 53 -11.05 20.46 -12.85
N PHE A 54 -12.01 19.81 -13.50
CA PHE A 54 -11.89 18.43 -13.98
C PHE A 54 -10.90 18.34 -15.14
N GLN A 55 -10.89 19.31 -16.05
CA GLN A 55 -9.88 19.40 -17.11
C GLN A 55 -8.46 19.52 -16.54
N HIS A 56 -8.28 20.39 -15.52
CA HIS A 56 -6.99 20.53 -14.85
C HIS A 56 -6.54 19.24 -14.17
N LEU A 57 -7.43 18.57 -13.42
CA LEU A 57 -7.12 17.26 -12.82
C LEU A 57 -6.69 16.23 -13.86
N TYR A 58 -7.40 16.19 -14.99
CA TYR A 58 -7.03 15.30 -16.07
C TYR A 58 -5.65 15.63 -16.65
N HIS A 59 -5.33 16.91 -16.78
CA HIS A 59 -4.02 17.36 -17.26
C HIS A 59 -2.89 16.88 -16.36
N ILE A 60 -3.02 17.03 -15.04
CA ILE A 60 -1.99 16.65 -14.06
C ILE A 60 -2.10 15.19 -13.59
N ARG A 61 -2.97 14.38 -14.18
CA ARG A 61 -3.28 12.99 -13.75
C ARG A 61 -2.05 12.12 -13.53
N GLN A 62 -1.01 12.30 -14.33
CA GLN A 62 0.23 11.52 -14.21
C GLN A 62 1.00 11.77 -12.92
N SER A 63 0.74 12.88 -12.22
CA SER A 63 1.45 13.21 -10.99
C SER A 63 0.80 12.65 -9.72
N PHE A 64 -0.44 12.14 -9.79
CA PHE A 64 -1.13 11.69 -8.56
C PHE A 64 -2.00 10.44 -8.72
N ILE A 65 -2.33 10.00 -9.95
CA ILE A 65 -3.17 8.81 -10.15
C ILE A 65 -2.33 7.54 -9.95
N PRO A 66 -2.67 6.66 -8.99
CA PRO A 66 -1.92 5.43 -8.70
C PRO A 66 -1.72 4.52 -9.90
N ALA A 67 -2.68 4.45 -10.84
CA ALA A 67 -2.61 3.63 -12.05
C ALA A 67 -1.36 3.89 -12.91
N TYR A 68 -0.75 5.07 -12.83
CA TYR A 68 0.48 5.40 -13.55
C TYR A 68 1.76 4.89 -12.86
N TYR A 69 1.65 4.46 -11.59
CA TYR A 69 2.78 4.07 -10.74
C TYR A 69 2.66 2.65 -10.18
N MET A 70 1.73 1.84 -10.70
CA MET A 70 1.45 0.50 -10.15
C MET A 70 2.68 -0.41 -10.11
N HIS A 71 3.61 -0.24 -11.06
CA HIS A 71 4.85 -1.03 -11.15
C HIS A 71 6.05 -0.34 -10.47
N SER A 72 5.83 0.78 -9.79
CA SER A 72 6.90 1.51 -9.11
C SER A 72 6.89 1.19 -7.63
N PHE A 73 8.06 0.88 -7.08
CA PHE A 73 8.22 0.62 -5.65
C PHE A 73 8.12 1.93 -4.84
N PHE A 74 7.02 2.11 -4.15
CA PHE A 74 6.84 3.20 -3.17
C PHE A 74 5.89 2.75 -2.04
N PRO A 75 6.36 1.84 -1.17
CA PRO A 75 5.54 1.16 -0.19
C PRO A 75 4.87 2.16 0.77
N PHE A 76 3.53 2.10 0.81
CA PHE A 76 2.68 2.90 1.71
C PHE A 76 2.83 4.44 1.59
N LEU A 77 3.34 4.95 0.47
CA LEU A 77 3.52 6.38 0.21
C LEU A 77 2.33 6.96 -0.59
N GLN A 78 1.11 6.77 -0.09
CA GLN A 78 -0.10 7.30 -0.75
C GLN A 78 -0.41 8.76 -0.36
N SER A 79 0.33 9.33 0.59
CA SER A 79 0.13 10.71 1.05
C SER A 79 1.43 11.33 1.56
N THR A 80 1.46 12.66 1.64
CA THR A 80 2.56 13.45 2.22
C THR A 80 2.65 13.33 3.74
N GLN A 81 1.71 12.64 4.39
CA GLN A 81 1.61 12.53 5.86
C GLN A 81 2.91 12.09 6.53
N ARG A 82 3.68 11.17 5.92
CA ARG A 82 4.98 10.75 6.46
C ARG A 82 6.02 11.85 6.37
N SER A 83 6.07 12.56 5.24
CA SER A 83 6.97 13.70 5.06
C SER A 83 6.58 14.84 5.99
N GLU A 84 5.30 15.10 6.16
CA GLU A 84 4.78 16.10 7.10
C GLU A 84 5.09 15.72 8.56
N GLY A 85 4.94 14.44 8.92
CA GLY A 85 5.30 13.92 10.23
C GLY A 85 6.80 14.06 10.52
N PHE A 86 7.65 13.75 9.56
CA PHE A 86 9.10 13.94 9.69
C PHE A 86 9.48 15.43 9.72
N ASN A 87 8.87 16.26 8.89
CA ASN A 87 9.06 17.71 8.93
C ASN A 87 8.61 18.33 10.26
N ALA A 88 7.51 17.85 10.84
CA ALA A 88 7.05 18.26 12.16
C ALA A 88 8.04 17.85 13.26
N LEU A 89 8.65 16.66 13.13
CA LEU A 89 9.71 16.21 14.03
C LEU A 89 10.96 17.08 13.88
N LEU A 90 11.41 17.33 12.66
CA LEU A 90 12.56 18.21 12.39
C LEU A 90 12.36 19.60 12.99
N LYS A 91 11.20 20.21 12.82
CA LYS A 91 10.89 21.56 13.37
C LYS A 91 11.00 21.64 14.89
N LYS A 92 10.91 20.53 15.64
CA LYS A 92 11.11 20.50 17.09
C LYS A 92 12.57 20.58 17.50
N TYR A 93 13.49 20.15 16.63
CA TYR A 93 14.92 20.02 16.92
C TYR A 93 15.79 20.98 16.11
N VAL A 94 15.28 21.54 15.03
CA VAL A 94 16.01 22.38 14.10
C VAL A 94 15.43 23.80 14.11
N ASN A 95 16.32 24.77 14.40
CA ASN A 95 16.00 26.20 14.34
C ASN A 95 16.75 26.80 13.13
N PRO A 96 16.19 27.76 12.39
CA PRO A 96 16.84 28.44 11.26
C PRO A 96 18.20 29.08 11.60
N ASN A 97 18.45 29.38 12.86
CA ASN A 97 19.68 30.02 13.34
C ASN A 97 20.79 29.02 13.72
N LEU A 98 20.58 27.71 13.52
CA LEU A 98 21.61 26.71 13.80
C LEU A 98 22.75 26.78 12.78
N SER A 99 23.99 26.63 13.25
CA SER A 99 25.11 26.37 12.37
C SER A 99 24.96 24.99 11.69
N VAL A 100 25.62 24.79 10.56
CA VAL A 100 25.60 23.50 9.83
C VAL A 100 26.02 22.34 10.74
N LEU A 101 27.05 22.55 11.57
CA LEU A 101 27.54 21.54 12.52
C LEU A 101 26.47 21.18 13.57
N GLN A 102 25.78 22.19 14.12
CA GLN A 102 24.69 21.96 15.06
C GLN A 102 23.51 21.24 14.41
N PHE A 103 23.19 21.58 13.16
CA PHE A 103 22.16 20.87 12.39
C PHE A 103 22.52 19.39 12.23
N VAL A 104 23.74 19.06 11.81
CA VAL A 104 24.18 17.67 11.65
C VAL A 104 24.08 16.89 12.96
N ARG A 105 24.55 17.48 14.08
CA ARG A 105 24.42 16.85 15.41
C ARG A 105 22.97 16.61 15.81
N GLN A 106 22.08 17.58 15.59
CA GLN A 106 20.66 17.39 15.87
C GLN A 106 20.00 16.33 15.00
N TYR A 107 20.38 16.27 13.72
CA TYR A 107 19.91 15.22 12.81
C TYR A 107 20.37 13.82 13.28
N GLN A 108 21.63 13.67 13.69
CA GLN A 108 22.12 12.41 14.28
C GLN A 108 21.34 12.01 15.53
N ASN A 109 21.09 12.94 16.45
CA ASN A 109 20.28 12.70 17.64
C ASN A 109 18.84 12.24 17.29
N ILE A 110 18.24 12.79 16.23
CA ILE A 110 16.93 12.36 15.75
C ILE A 110 17.00 10.93 15.21
N GLN A 111 18.03 10.61 14.42
CA GLN A 111 18.23 9.26 13.89
C GLN A 111 18.40 8.24 15.04
N GLU A 112 19.24 8.51 16.01
CA GLU A 112 19.44 7.65 17.18
C GLU A 112 18.13 7.42 17.95
N LYS A 113 17.34 8.47 18.19
CA LYS A 113 16.03 8.32 18.85
C LYS A 113 15.05 7.49 18.04
N CYS A 114 15.05 7.63 16.71
CA CYS A 114 14.21 6.80 15.84
C CYS A 114 14.63 5.32 15.91
N LEU A 115 15.93 5.05 15.95
CA LEU A 115 16.49 3.69 16.06
C LEU A 115 16.13 3.05 17.40
N VAL A 116 16.36 3.77 18.52
CA VAL A 116 15.99 3.29 19.85
C VAL A 116 14.49 3.02 19.96
N ALA A 117 13.65 3.88 19.34
CA ALA A 117 12.21 3.65 19.31
C ALA A 117 11.84 2.40 18.48
N GLN A 118 12.57 2.13 17.40
CA GLN A 118 12.40 0.93 16.58
C GLN A 118 12.82 -0.32 17.35
N ASP A 119 13.99 -0.33 17.98
CA ASP A 119 14.47 -1.44 18.82
C ASP A 119 13.49 -1.75 19.96
N GLY A 120 12.93 -0.72 20.60
CA GLY A 120 11.91 -0.88 21.63
C GLY A 120 10.59 -1.45 21.10
N GLN A 121 10.24 -1.20 19.83
CA GLN A 121 9.08 -1.84 19.19
C GLN A 121 9.37 -3.29 18.81
N ASP A 122 10.57 -3.59 18.36
CA ASP A 122 10.99 -4.95 18.00
C ASP A 122 11.07 -5.84 19.23
N PHE A 123 11.58 -5.33 20.36
CA PHE A 123 11.57 -6.03 21.65
C PHE A 123 10.14 -6.34 22.13
N ARG A 124 9.23 -5.35 22.14
CA ARG A 124 7.81 -5.58 22.48
C ARG A 124 7.11 -6.53 21.53
N THR A 125 7.61 -6.63 20.31
CA THR A 125 7.11 -7.54 19.28
C THR A 125 7.48 -8.98 19.60
N ALA A 126 8.67 -9.23 20.13
CA ALA A 126 9.15 -10.57 20.50
C ALA A 126 8.44 -11.13 21.73
N GLU A 127 8.05 -10.27 22.69
CA GLU A 127 7.46 -10.72 23.97
C GLU A 127 5.94 -10.95 23.93
N ASN A 128 5.22 -10.29 23.01
CA ASN A 128 3.76 -10.36 22.98
C ASN A 128 3.25 -11.26 21.84
N GLU A 129 2.43 -12.25 22.18
CA GLU A 129 1.69 -13.03 21.20
C GLU A 129 0.82 -12.08 20.36
N ARG A 130 0.99 -12.16 19.06
CA ARG A 130 0.29 -11.29 18.13
C ARG A 130 -1.14 -11.76 17.95
N ARG A 131 -2.09 -10.86 18.14
CA ARG A 131 -3.48 -11.13 17.81
C ARG A 131 -3.60 -11.37 16.31
N ARG A 132 -4.00 -12.58 15.93
CA ARG A 132 -4.26 -13.00 14.55
C ARG A 132 -5.75 -12.95 14.28
N TRP A 133 -6.11 -12.59 13.05
CA TRP A 133 -7.49 -12.64 12.60
C TRP A 133 -7.97 -14.09 12.46
N SER A 134 -7.12 -14.96 11.94
CA SER A 134 -7.41 -16.38 11.74
C SER A 134 -6.34 -17.29 12.33
N ARG A 135 -6.61 -18.60 12.31
CA ARG A 135 -5.61 -19.65 12.64
C ARG A 135 -4.94 -20.22 11.40
N HIS A 136 -5.09 -19.58 10.24
CA HIS A 136 -4.55 -20.09 8.99
C HIS A 136 -3.02 -20.13 9.03
N PRO A 137 -2.37 -21.20 8.48
CA PRO A 137 -0.92 -21.35 8.52
C PRO A 137 -0.16 -20.16 7.91
N LEU A 138 -0.64 -19.57 6.81
CA LEU A 138 -0.02 -18.38 6.20
C LEU A 138 0.04 -17.19 7.18
N GLU A 139 -1.05 -16.91 7.90
CA GLU A 139 -1.07 -15.84 8.88
C GLU A 139 -0.20 -16.15 10.10
N LYS A 140 -0.16 -17.42 10.50
CA LYS A 140 0.76 -17.89 11.53
C LYS A 140 2.21 -17.68 11.09
N HIS A 141 2.57 -18.07 9.88
CA HIS A 141 3.91 -17.84 9.34
C HIS A 141 4.26 -16.36 9.24
N ALA A 142 3.35 -15.52 8.73
CA ALA A 142 3.54 -14.08 8.71
C ALA A 142 3.83 -13.49 10.10
N SER A 143 3.18 -14.02 11.15
CA SER A 143 3.39 -13.56 12.52
C SER A 143 4.77 -13.89 13.08
N THR A 144 5.46 -14.90 12.57
CA THR A 144 6.81 -15.25 12.97
C THR A 144 7.89 -14.53 12.18
N VAL A 145 7.58 -14.15 10.94
CA VAL A 145 8.55 -13.56 10.01
C VAL A 145 8.56 -12.02 10.10
N TYR A 146 7.39 -11.39 10.02
CA TYR A 146 7.29 -9.94 9.89
C TYR A 146 7.42 -9.20 11.23
N THR A 147 7.91 -7.96 11.18
CA THR A 147 7.77 -7.00 12.29
C THR A 147 6.28 -6.80 12.61
N LYS A 148 5.98 -6.34 13.83
CA LYS A 148 4.60 -6.13 14.31
C LYS A 148 3.77 -5.27 13.33
N ASN A 149 4.33 -4.18 12.86
CA ASN A 149 3.63 -3.26 11.95
C ASN A 149 3.35 -3.91 10.59
N MET A 150 4.30 -4.70 10.07
CA MET A 150 4.13 -5.40 8.81
C MET A 150 3.16 -6.57 8.94
N PHE A 151 3.22 -7.30 10.05
CA PHE A 151 2.26 -8.34 10.34
C PHE A 151 0.81 -7.81 10.36
N TYR A 152 0.54 -6.68 11.02
CA TYR A 152 -0.80 -6.10 11.02
C TYR A 152 -1.26 -5.65 9.63
N LYS A 153 -0.36 -5.18 8.80
CA LYS A 153 -0.70 -4.86 7.39
C LYS A 153 -1.01 -6.11 6.59
N PHE A 154 -0.22 -7.18 6.78
CA PHE A 154 -0.47 -8.48 6.18
C PHE A 154 -1.81 -9.06 6.65
N SER A 155 -2.07 -9.06 7.96
CA SER A 155 -3.29 -9.60 8.55
C SER A 155 -4.55 -8.87 8.06
N LYS A 156 -4.52 -7.53 7.96
CA LYS A 156 -5.61 -6.75 7.36
C LYS A 156 -5.84 -7.08 5.88
N GLU A 157 -4.78 -7.38 5.16
CA GLU A 157 -4.88 -7.78 3.78
C GLU A 157 -5.39 -9.22 3.66
N PHE A 158 -4.95 -10.09 4.57
CA PHE A 158 -5.40 -11.47 4.66
C PHE A 158 -6.90 -11.57 5.01
N GLU A 159 -7.40 -10.72 5.90
CA GLU A 159 -8.82 -10.63 6.25
C GLU A 159 -9.70 -10.45 5.01
N LYS A 160 -9.28 -9.63 4.04
CA LYS A 160 -10.03 -9.39 2.81
C LYS A 160 -10.14 -10.62 1.89
N THR A 161 -9.36 -11.67 2.11
CA THR A 161 -9.50 -12.90 1.31
C THR A 161 -10.90 -13.51 1.43
N ALA A 162 -11.56 -13.31 2.57
CA ALA A 162 -12.92 -13.76 2.81
C ALA A 162 -13.99 -13.01 1.99
N GLU A 163 -13.63 -11.86 1.40
CA GLU A 163 -14.54 -11.06 0.57
C GLU A 163 -14.48 -11.46 -0.92
N TYR A 164 -13.69 -12.49 -1.26
CA TYR A 164 -13.47 -12.92 -2.63
C TYR A 164 -13.72 -14.40 -2.82
N ASP A 165 -14.28 -14.70 -3.99
CA ASP A 165 -14.38 -16.07 -4.53
C ASP A 165 -13.25 -16.31 -5.53
N VAL A 166 -12.57 -17.44 -5.40
CA VAL A 166 -11.46 -17.82 -6.28
C VAL A 166 -11.91 -18.91 -7.24
N LYS A 167 -11.90 -18.64 -8.54
CA LYS A 167 -12.34 -19.54 -9.62
C LYS A 167 -11.18 -19.85 -10.57
N PRO A 168 -10.80 -21.13 -10.78
CA PRO A 168 -9.82 -21.49 -11.79
C PRO A 168 -10.39 -21.24 -13.19
N VAL A 169 -9.59 -20.64 -14.08
CA VAL A 169 -9.98 -20.35 -15.48
C VAL A 169 -8.99 -20.86 -16.51
N GLY A 170 -7.84 -21.34 -16.08
CA GLY A 170 -6.79 -21.92 -16.94
C GLY A 170 -5.79 -22.72 -16.11
N GLN A 171 -4.76 -23.25 -16.78
CA GLN A 171 -3.78 -24.12 -16.14
C GLN A 171 -3.10 -23.49 -14.94
N PHE A 172 -2.81 -22.19 -14.99
CA PHE A 172 -2.15 -21.44 -13.90
C PHE A 172 -2.86 -20.13 -13.59
N GLN A 173 -4.14 -20.00 -13.99
CA GLN A 173 -4.87 -18.75 -13.90
C GLN A 173 -6.13 -18.90 -13.05
N TYR A 174 -6.37 -17.89 -12.22
CA TYR A 174 -7.50 -17.83 -11.31
C TYR A 174 -8.16 -16.45 -11.40
N TRP A 175 -9.48 -16.42 -11.62
CA TRP A 175 -10.26 -15.23 -11.37
C TRP A 175 -10.57 -15.11 -9.87
N VAL A 176 -10.30 -13.95 -9.33
CA VAL A 176 -10.62 -13.57 -7.96
C VAL A 176 -11.71 -12.52 -8.03
N GLU A 177 -12.93 -12.93 -7.75
CA GLU A 177 -14.15 -12.13 -7.90
C GLU A 177 -14.67 -11.72 -6.54
N PRO A 178 -15.06 -10.43 -6.32
CA PRO A 178 -15.65 -10.02 -5.06
C PRO A 178 -17.01 -10.70 -4.88
N ASN A 179 -17.24 -11.34 -3.73
CA ASN A 179 -18.51 -11.97 -3.38
C ASN A 179 -19.59 -10.94 -3.00
N ASN A 180 -19.17 -9.71 -2.65
CA ASN A 180 -20.00 -8.52 -2.52
C ASN A 180 -19.60 -7.48 -3.58
N ASN A 181 -20.51 -6.52 -3.84
CA ASN A 181 -20.28 -5.52 -4.89
C ASN A 181 -19.07 -4.62 -4.69
N PHE A 182 -18.52 -4.51 -3.49
CA PHE A 182 -17.42 -3.59 -3.18
C PHE A 182 -16.52 -4.14 -2.08
N VAL A 183 -15.19 -4.13 -2.34
CA VAL A 183 -14.16 -4.46 -1.35
C VAL A 183 -13.30 -3.24 -1.07
N TYR A 184 -13.16 -2.89 0.19
CA TYR A 184 -12.40 -1.71 0.60
C TYR A 184 -10.94 -1.73 0.11
N GLY A 185 -10.59 -0.70 -0.66
CA GLY A 185 -9.26 -0.53 -1.27
C GLY A 185 -9.08 -1.19 -2.63
N TYR A 186 -10.11 -1.94 -3.14
CA TYR A 186 -10.05 -2.65 -4.42
C TYR A 186 -11.27 -2.42 -5.32
N GLY A 187 -12.36 -1.88 -4.78
CA GLY A 187 -13.58 -1.60 -5.54
C GLY A 187 -14.40 -2.84 -5.87
N LYS A 188 -15.03 -2.83 -7.04
CA LYS A 188 -15.93 -3.89 -7.56
C LYS A 188 -15.26 -4.77 -8.61
N ARG A 189 -13.95 -4.67 -8.75
CA ARG A 189 -13.22 -5.29 -9.86
C ARG A 189 -12.86 -6.73 -9.56
N ASN A 190 -12.93 -7.57 -10.59
CA ASN A 190 -12.31 -8.90 -10.62
C ASN A 190 -10.82 -8.76 -10.93
N TYR A 191 -10.02 -9.68 -10.38
CA TYR A 191 -8.58 -9.69 -10.58
C TYR A 191 -8.11 -11.03 -11.09
N LEU A 192 -7.28 -11.02 -12.15
CA LEU A 192 -6.62 -12.22 -12.62
C LEU A 192 -5.35 -12.45 -11.79
N VAL A 193 -5.21 -13.67 -11.27
CA VAL A 193 -4.01 -14.14 -10.59
C VAL A 193 -3.42 -15.29 -11.38
N THR A 194 -2.14 -15.19 -11.69
CA THR A 194 -1.35 -16.29 -12.24
C THR A 194 -0.56 -16.92 -11.10
N ALA A 195 -0.66 -18.24 -10.93
CA ALA A 195 0.00 -18.99 -9.86
C ALA A 195 0.64 -20.25 -10.43
N ILE A 196 1.97 -20.34 -10.36
CA ILE A 196 2.76 -21.49 -10.77
C ILE A 196 3.34 -22.10 -9.48
N GLU A 197 2.72 -23.18 -9.01
CA GLU A 197 3.04 -23.78 -7.71
C GLU A 197 4.47 -24.32 -7.66
N GLU A 198 4.91 -24.98 -8.72
CA GLU A 198 6.25 -25.57 -8.82
C GLU A 198 7.37 -24.54 -8.70
N GLU A 199 7.12 -23.31 -9.12
CA GLU A 199 8.05 -22.18 -9.07
C GLU A 199 7.81 -21.28 -7.85
N GLU A 200 6.81 -21.58 -7.03
CA GLU A 200 6.32 -20.69 -5.95
C GLU A 200 6.09 -19.25 -6.45
N SER A 201 5.64 -19.11 -7.71
CA SER A 201 5.49 -17.82 -8.39
C SER A 201 4.02 -17.42 -8.48
N TYR A 202 3.72 -16.23 -7.98
CA TYR A 202 2.37 -15.68 -7.93
C TYR A 202 2.36 -14.24 -8.43
N CYS A 203 1.56 -13.95 -9.46
CA CYS A 203 1.40 -12.61 -10.02
C CYS A 203 -0.06 -12.21 -10.02
N CYS A 204 -0.36 -10.95 -9.69
CA CYS A 204 -1.71 -10.42 -9.66
C CYS A 204 -1.80 -9.10 -10.43
N GLU A 205 -2.85 -8.93 -11.23
CA GLU A 205 -3.12 -7.67 -11.95
C GLU A 205 -3.23 -6.43 -11.04
N CYS A 206 -3.45 -6.59 -9.73
CA CYS A 206 -3.52 -5.45 -8.82
C CYS A 206 -2.15 -4.82 -8.53
N SER A 207 -1.06 -5.48 -8.89
CA SER A 207 0.35 -5.05 -8.72
C SER A 207 0.69 -4.53 -7.31
N LYS A 208 -0.06 -4.96 -6.28
CA LYS A 208 0.18 -4.50 -4.90
C LYS A 208 1.53 -4.96 -4.40
N PHE A 209 1.96 -6.18 -4.77
CA PHE A 209 3.25 -6.68 -4.36
C PHE A 209 4.39 -5.84 -4.95
N ASP A 210 4.30 -5.46 -6.22
CA ASP A 210 5.31 -4.63 -6.89
C ASP A 210 5.44 -3.26 -6.23
N ARG A 211 4.32 -2.68 -5.81
CA ARG A 211 4.26 -1.36 -5.19
C ARG A 211 4.62 -1.37 -3.71
N ASP A 212 3.97 -2.23 -2.93
CA ASP A 212 4.01 -2.21 -1.46
C ASP A 212 4.91 -3.31 -0.87
N VAL A 213 5.28 -4.31 -1.68
CA VAL A 213 5.99 -5.54 -1.27
C VAL A 213 5.27 -6.25 -0.10
N ILE A 214 3.94 -6.22 -0.17
CA ILE A 214 3.05 -7.07 0.63
C ILE A 214 2.15 -7.84 -0.32
N ILE A 215 2.05 -9.14 -0.12
CA ILE A 215 1.15 -10.00 -0.89
C ILE A 215 -0.28 -9.47 -0.75
N CYS A 216 -0.97 -9.30 -1.87
CA CYS A 216 -2.36 -8.86 -1.88
C CYS A 216 -3.32 -9.99 -1.46
N CYS A 217 -4.53 -9.60 -1.04
CA CYS A 217 -5.59 -10.56 -0.71
C CYS A 217 -5.91 -11.53 -1.85
N HIS A 218 -5.78 -11.11 -3.10
CA HIS A 218 -6.06 -11.94 -4.27
C HIS A 218 -5.07 -13.11 -4.38
N ILE A 219 -3.75 -12.82 -4.29
CA ILE A 219 -2.71 -13.87 -4.27
C ILE A 219 -2.91 -14.76 -3.03
N MET A 220 -3.15 -14.16 -1.86
CA MET A 220 -3.37 -14.94 -0.63
C MET A 220 -4.60 -15.83 -0.74
N GLY A 221 -5.68 -15.37 -1.36
CA GLY A 221 -6.88 -16.18 -1.63
C GLY A 221 -6.57 -17.40 -2.51
N VAL A 222 -5.77 -17.21 -3.56
CA VAL A 222 -5.30 -18.33 -4.41
C VAL A 222 -4.39 -19.27 -3.62
N MET A 223 -3.43 -18.75 -2.84
CA MET A 223 -2.55 -19.57 -1.97
C MET A 223 -3.36 -20.41 -0.97
N VAL A 224 -4.39 -19.83 -0.35
CA VAL A 224 -5.31 -20.55 0.56
C VAL A 224 -6.01 -21.69 -0.18
N ARG A 225 -6.53 -21.41 -1.37
CA ARG A 225 -7.20 -22.41 -2.21
C ARG A 225 -6.27 -23.56 -2.63
N MET A 226 -5.00 -23.25 -2.92
CA MET A 226 -3.97 -24.24 -3.29
C MET A 226 -3.40 -24.98 -2.07
N GLY A 227 -3.77 -24.62 -0.85
CA GLY A 227 -3.28 -25.24 0.38
C GLY A 227 -1.87 -24.82 0.79
N VAL A 228 -1.37 -23.71 0.28
CA VAL A 228 -0.05 -23.15 0.64
C VAL A 228 -0.05 -22.76 2.11
N LYS A 229 0.96 -23.21 2.85
CA LYS A 229 1.05 -23.03 4.31
C LYS A 229 2.07 -21.99 4.73
N LEU A 230 3.08 -21.75 3.91
CA LEU A 230 4.18 -20.83 4.18
C LEU A 230 4.23 -19.76 3.09
N ILE A 231 4.62 -18.57 3.45
CA ILE A 231 4.90 -17.50 2.50
C ILE A 231 6.24 -17.83 1.84
N PRO A 232 6.33 -17.90 0.49
CA PRO A 232 7.59 -18.15 -0.18
C PRO A 232 8.61 -17.04 0.10
N GLU A 233 9.89 -17.38 0.18
CA GLU A 233 10.96 -16.44 0.56
C GLU A 233 11.06 -15.25 -0.40
N SER A 234 10.78 -15.45 -1.70
CA SER A 234 10.75 -14.41 -2.72
C SER A 234 9.76 -13.29 -2.43
N TYR A 235 8.74 -13.55 -1.60
CA TYR A 235 7.72 -12.57 -1.17
C TYR A 235 8.02 -11.94 0.19
N ILE A 236 9.15 -12.27 0.82
CA ILE A 236 9.55 -11.75 2.13
C ILE A 236 10.71 -10.79 1.96
N LEU A 237 10.45 -9.48 2.07
CA LEU A 237 11.51 -8.49 2.03
C LEU A 237 12.28 -8.48 3.35
N LYS A 238 13.59 -8.64 3.31
CA LYS A 238 14.47 -8.69 4.52
C LYS A 238 14.22 -7.52 5.48
N ARG A 239 14.04 -6.30 4.97
CA ARG A 239 13.74 -5.10 5.79
C ARG A 239 12.41 -5.15 6.55
N TRP A 240 11.51 -6.07 6.21
CA TRP A 240 10.22 -6.28 6.89
C TRP A 240 10.27 -7.38 7.96
N MET A 241 11.40 -8.10 8.03
CA MET A 241 11.59 -9.18 8.99
C MET A 241 11.93 -8.64 10.38
N GLN A 242 11.62 -9.43 11.42
CA GLN A 242 11.94 -9.10 12.81
C GLN A 242 13.44 -8.95 13.06
N GLN A 243 14.26 -9.70 12.33
CA GLN A 243 15.72 -9.73 12.47
C GLN A 243 16.44 -8.91 11.39
N ALA A 244 15.76 -7.93 10.79
CA ALA A 244 16.33 -7.12 9.73
C ALA A 244 17.52 -6.25 10.19
N ILE A 245 17.65 -6.01 11.49
CA ILE A 245 18.73 -5.23 12.10
C ILE A 245 19.58 -6.18 12.93
N THR A 246 20.45 -6.94 12.28
CA THR A 246 21.60 -7.50 12.95
C THR A 246 22.70 -6.45 13.04
N SER A 247 23.47 -6.50 14.13
CA SER A 247 24.51 -5.55 14.56
C SER A 247 25.58 -5.14 13.55
N ASP A 248 25.59 -5.72 12.37
CA ASP A 248 26.61 -5.45 11.33
C ASP A 248 26.36 -4.17 10.52
N THR A 249 25.17 -3.55 10.66
CA THR A 249 24.83 -2.33 9.92
C THR A 249 25.34 -1.04 10.58
N TYR A 250 25.89 -1.11 11.81
CA TYR A 250 26.31 0.05 12.60
C TYR A 250 27.81 0.23 12.75
N GLN A 251 28.63 -0.43 11.96
CA GLN A 251 30.01 -0.02 11.84
C GLN A 251 30.10 1.27 11.00
N VAL A 252 29.70 2.39 11.59
CA VAL A 252 30.23 3.69 11.20
C VAL A 252 31.73 3.62 11.49
N LYS A 253 32.52 3.42 10.47
CA LYS A 253 33.96 3.57 10.55
C LYS A 253 34.23 4.99 11.05
N ASN A 254 34.66 5.09 12.30
CA ASN A 254 35.31 6.30 12.79
C ASN A 254 36.53 6.56 11.90
N VAL A 255 36.45 7.58 11.08
CA VAL A 255 37.56 8.24 10.41
C VAL A 255 37.63 9.65 10.95
#